data_5f008e49b34172b6725ca294b8f27e1f
#
_entry.id   5f008e49b34172b6725ca294b8f27e1f
#
_cell.length_a   1.000
_cell.length_b   1.000
_cell.length_c   1.000
_cell.angle_alpha   90.00
_cell.angle_beta   90.00
_cell.angle_gamma   90.00
#
_symmetry.space_group_name_H-M   'P 1'
#
loop_
_entity.id
_entity.type
_entity.pdbx_description
1 polymer ?
#
loop_
_entity_poly.entity_id
_entity_poly.type
_entity_poly.pdbx_seq_one_letter_code
_entity_poly.pdbx_strand_id
1 'polypeptide(L)'
;IELENLALKRSYLNQQFNLSVGYTVKDIVSIGRFPHYKVYPSKKDDEIITSAMELLDIISLSDRTTNTLSGGELQRVHFARTLAQIWPSSKEENEEEKLLILDEPVNNLDPQYQHSILELAKDFAENYNACVIIVLHDLNLVAQYSGYSILMKQGEIIAQGKTREVLTEQLLEEVYKVPISIIKNETNFNIITGFKYNQIKKELIK
;
A
#
# COMPACT_ATOMS: atom_id res chain seq x y z
N ILE A 1 2.41 20.08 16.43
CA ILE A 1 3.52 19.34 15.77
C ILE A 1 3.99 20.23 14.64
N GLU A 2 5.27 20.58 14.60
CA GLU A 2 5.83 21.33 13.48
C GLU A 2 5.77 20.48 12.20
N LEU A 3 5.46 21.10 11.06
CA LEU A 3 5.26 20.39 9.77
C LEU A 3 6.50 19.59 9.36
N GLU A 4 7.70 20.10 9.67
CA GLU A 4 8.97 19.43 9.40
C GLU A 4 9.07 18.09 10.14
N ASN A 5 8.74 18.09 11.45
CA ASN A 5 8.73 16.86 12.26
C ASN A 5 7.66 15.87 11.80
N LEU A 6 6.52 16.36 11.30
CA LEU A 6 5.47 15.50 10.77
C LEU A 6 5.93 14.80 9.47
N ALA A 7 6.69 15.48 8.61
CA ALA A 7 7.19 14.92 7.37
C ALA A 7 8.22 13.78 7.58
N LEU A 8 8.91 13.76 8.72
CA LEU A 8 9.81 12.66 9.10
C LEU A 8 9.07 11.42 9.59
N LYS A 9 7.84 11.58 10.11
CA LYS A 9 7.07 10.51 10.77
C LYS A 9 5.90 10.01 9.95
N ARG A 10 5.44 10.77 8.95
CA ARG A 10 4.27 10.44 8.14
C ARG A 10 4.58 10.56 6.66
N SER A 11 4.27 9.51 5.92
CA SER A 11 4.30 9.53 4.46
C SER A 11 2.96 9.11 3.87
N TYR A 12 2.64 9.64 2.68
CA TYR A 12 1.38 9.42 2.00
C TYR A 12 1.61 9.13 0.51
N LEU A 13 1.04 8.02 0.04
CA LEU A 13 0.94 7.68 -1.37
C LEU A 13 -0.46 8.06 -1.87
N ASN A 14 -0.53 9.05 -2.75
CA ASN A 14 -1.78 9.50 -3.36
C ASN A 14 -2.14 8.63 -4.58
N GLN A 15 -3.43 8.48 -4.86
CA GLN A 15 -3.97 7.76 -6.01
C GLN A 15 -3.57 8.38 -7.36
N GLN A 16 -3.41 9.70 -7.44
CA GLN A 16 -3.09 10.39 -8.69
C GLN A 16 -1.79 11.19 -8.59
N PHE A 17 -0.92 10.99 -9.57
CA PHE A 17 0.34 11.73 -9.70
C PHE A 17 0.34 12.51 -11.02
N ASN A 18 0.22 13.83 -10.94
CA ASN A 18 0.37 14.73 -12.07
C ASN A 18 1.76 15.36 -12.03
N LEU A 19 2.76 14.70 -12.59
CA LEU A 19 4.09 15.28 -12.79
C LEU A 19 4.16 15.83 -14.21
N SER A 20 4.11 17.15 -14.34
CA SER A 20 4.16 17.86 -15.63
C SER A 20 5.58 18.01 -16.18
N VAL A 21 6.62 17.59 -15.48
CA VAL A 21 8.03 17.79 -15.82
C VAL A 21 8.75 16.45 -15.88
N GLY A 22 9.66 16.32 -16.87
CA GLY A 22 10.43 15.09 -17.09
C GLY A 22 11.54 14.85 -16.05
N TYR A 23 11.17 14.59 -14.82
CA TYR A 23 12.10 14.10 -13.78
C TYR A 23 12.50 12.66 -14.07
N THR A 24 13.73 12.30 -13.70
CA THR A 24 14.15 10.91 -13.70
C THR A 24 13.50 10.13 -12.55
N VAL A 25 13.47 8.81 -12.65
CA VAL A 25 13.02 7.94 -11.55
C VAL A 25 13.78 8.24 -10.27
N LYS A 26 15.12 8.35 -10.36
CA LYS A 26 15.97 8.67 -9.22
C LYS A 26 15.61 10.03 -8.60
N ASP A 27 15.32 11.05 -9.41
CA ASP A 27 14.92 12.36 -8.90
C ASP A 27 13.66 12.28 -8.08
N ILE A 28 12.64 11.55 -8.56
CA ILE A 28 11.37 11.38 -7.84
C ILE A 28 11.55 10.65 -6.50
N VAL A 29 12.32 9.56 -6.48
CA VAL A 29 12.58 8.84 -5.24
C VAL A 29 13.37 9.71 -4.26
N SER A 30 14.32 10.51 -4.76
CA SER A 30 15.13 11.43 -3.96
C SER A 30 14.30 12.51 -3.26
N ILE A 31 13.19 12.96 -3.85
CA ILE A 31 12.24 13.89 -3.19
C ILE A 31 11.74 13.35 -1.86
N GLY A 32 11.61 12.03 -1.72
CA GLY A 32 11.25 11.41 -0.45
C GLY A 32 12.21 11.75 0.70
N ARG A 33 13.48 11.97 0.41
CA ARG A 33 14.50 12.30 1.42
C ARG A 33 14.59 13.79 1.76
N PHE A 34 13.88 14.69 1.08
CA PHE A 34 13.94 16.13 1.35
C PHE A 34 13.71 16.54 2.82
N PRO A 35 12.83 15.90 3.60
CA PRO A 35 12.69 16.23 5.01
C PRO A 35 13.93 15.94 5.86
N HIS A 36 14.87 15.11 5.39
CA HIS A 36 16.02 14.62 6.17
C HIS A 36 17.28 15.47 6.03
N TYR A 37 17.33 16.40 5.07
CA TYR A 37 18.50 17.27 4.88
C TYR A 37 18.10 18.69 4.49
N LYS A 38 18.95 19.67 4.88
CA LYS A 38 18.65 21.10 4.64
C LYS A 38 19.16 21.59 3.28
N VAL A 39 20.30 21.10 2.81
CA VAL A 39 20.98 21.60 1.58
C VAL A 39 21.31 20.47 0.64
N TYR A 40 22.03 19.45 1.10
CA TYR A 40 22.46 18.32 0.28
C TYR A 40 22.19 16.99 0.98
N PRO A 41 21.85 15.93 0.20
CA PRO A 41 21.70 14.58 0.73
C PRO A 41 23.05 14.06 1.26
N SER A 42 22.96 13.22 2.30
CA SER A 42 24.08 12.47 2.83
C SER A 42 24.31 11.17 2.03
N LYS A 43 25.45 10.50 2.24
CA LYS A 43 25.65 9.14 1.69
C LYS A 43 24.58 8.17 2.14
N LYS A 44 24.04 8.34 3.35
CA LYS A 44 22.96 7.50 3.89
C LYS A 44 21.67 7.71 3.13
N ASP A 45 21.37 8.94 2.72
CA ASP A 45 20.18 9.22 1.90
C ASP A 45 20.32 8.55 0.53
N ASP A 46 21.50 8.59 -0.11
CA ASP A 46 21.74 7.88 -1.37
C ASP A 46 21.61 6.36 -1.23
N GLU A 47 22.06 5.77 -0.13
CA GLU A 47 21.88 4.34 0.18
C GLU A 47 20.38 4.00 0.32
N ILE A 48 19.61 4.81 1.04
CA ILE A 48 18.16 4.62 1.23
C ILE A 48 17.42 4.74 -0.09
N ILE A 49 17.73 5.75 -0.90
CA ILE A 49 17.15 5.93 -2.24
C ILE A 49 17.39 4.68 -3.09
N THR A 50 18.65 4.20 -3.12
CA THR A 50 19.02 3.00 -3.88
C THR A 50 18.26 1.77 -3.38
N SER A 51 18.25 1.54 -2.07
CA SER A 51 17.53 0.41 -1.44
C SER A 51 16.04 0.44 -1.73
N ALA A 52 15.41 1.63 -1.67
CA ALA A 52 14.00 1.77 -2.02
C ALA A 52 13.72 1.45 -3.49
N MET A 53 14.63 1.81 -4.39
CA MET A 53 14.51 1.50 -5.82
C MET A 53 14.73 0.01 -6.12
N GLU A 54 15.67 -0.63 -5.45
CA GLU A 54 15.93 -2.07 -5.57
C GLU A 54 14.73 -2.87 -5.06
N LEU A 55 14.18 -2.49 -3.90
CA LEU A 55 13.05 -3.16 -3.25
C LEU A 55 11.78 -3.15 -4.13
N LEU A 56 11.59 -2.10 -4.93
CA LEU A 56 10.47 -1.94 -5.86
C LEU A 56 10.78 -2.40 -7.30
N ASP A 57 11.96 -3.01 -7.53
CA ASP A 57 12.40 -3.47 -8.85
C ASP A 57 12.35 -2.36 -9.92
N ILE A 58 12.87 -1.18 -9.57
CA ILE A 58 12.93 -0.01 -10.45
C ILE A 58 14.34 0.58 -10.62
N ILE A 59 15.36 -0.07 -10.06
CA ILE A 59 16.75 0.41 -10.15
C ILE A 59 17.23 0.53 -11.60
N SER A 60 16.83 -0.40 -12.46
CA SER A 60 17.15 -0.38 -13.90
C SER A 60 16.49 0.78 -14.66
N LEU A 61 15.50 1.43 -14.05
CA LEU A 61 14.78 2.58 -14.62
C LEU A 61 15.32 3.93 -14.11
N SER A 62 16.36 3.92 -13.28
CA SER A 62 16.89 5.08 -12.52
C SER A 62 16.99 6.37 -13.34
N ASP A 63 17.56 6.28 -14.55
CA ASP A 63 17.83 7.43 -15.42
C ASP A 63 16.70 7.69 -16.43
N ARG A 64 15.66 6.84 -16.46
CA ARG A 64 14.50 7.08 -17.33
C ARG A 64 13.65 8.22 -16.78
N THR A 65 13.09 9.01 -17.70
CA THR A 65 12.13 10.05 -17.35
C THR A 65 10.75 9.46 -17.08
N THR A 66 10.06 10.00 -16.09
CA THR A 66 8.77 9.46 -15.60
C THR A 66 7.67 9.46 -16.64
N ASN A 67 7.71 10.34 -17.63
CA ASN A 67 6.76 10.38 -18.75
C ASN A 67 6.92 9.22 -19.76
N THR A 68 7.97 8.43 -19.65
CA THR A 68 8.22 7.25 -20.48
C THR A 68 7.85 5.93 -19.81
N LEU A 69 7.35 5.99 -18.55
CA LEU A 69 7.01 4.83 -17.75
C LEU A 69 5.57 4.38 -18.02
N SER A 70 5.33 3.09 -17.85
CA SER A 70 3.98 2.55 -17.71
C SER A 70 3.34 3.00 -16.40
N GLY A 71 2.01 2.90 -16.29
CA GLY A 71 1.30 3.25 -15.06
C GLY A 71 1.79 2.46 -13.84
N GLY A 72 2.05 1.16 -14.01
CA GLY A 72 2.57 0.30 -12.93
C GLY A 72 4.01 0.65 -12.53
N GLU A 73 4.90 0.95 -13.49
CA GLU A 73 6.25 1.43 -13.18
C GLU A 73 6.19 2.75 -12.41
N LEU A 74 5.36 3.70 -12.85
CA LEU A 74 5.19 4.99 -12.17
C LEU A 74 4.64 4.81 -10.75
N GLN A 75 3.68 3.91 -10.54
CA GLN A 75 3.14 3.57 -9.22
C GLN A 75 4.24 3.08 -8.28
N ARG A 76 5.11 2.19 -8.74
CA ARG A 76 6.26 1.67 -7.97
C ARG A 76 7.27 2.78 -7.64
N VAL A 77 7.53 3.70 -8.56
CA VAL A 77 8.39 4.88 -8.33
C VAL A 77 7.84 5.75 -7.19
N HIS A 78 6.54 6.04 -7.21
CA HIS A 78 5.93 6.85 -6.16
C HIS A 78 5.86 6.11 -4.83
N PHE A 79 5.70 4.79 -4.84
CA PHE A 79 5.78 4.01 -3.61
C PHE A 79 7.21 4.00 -3.05
N ALA A 80 8.25 3.84 -3.88
CA ALA A 80 9.65 3.96 -3.47
C ALA A 80 9.93 5.34 -2.83
N ARG A 81 9.45 6.44 -3.43
CA ARG A 81 9.53 7.78 -2.86
C ARG A 81 8.88 7.86 -1.48
N THR A 82 7.68 7.27 -1.34
CA THR A 82 6.90 7.27 -0.10
C THR A 82 7.60 6.51 1.01
N LEU A 83 8.19 5.35 0.69
CA LEU A 83 9.01 4.57 1.63
C LEU A 83 10.30 5.31 2.00
N ALA A 84 11.01 5.86 1.01
CA ALA A 84 12.24 6.60 1.26
C ALA A 84 12.04 7.76 2.25
N GLN A 85 10.85 8.39 2.24
CA GLN A 85 10.53 9.51 3.14
C GLN A 85 10.56 9.12 4.62
N ILE A 86 10.04 7.95 4.98
CA ILE A 86 9.94 7.51 6.38
C ILE A 86 10.93 6.39 6.73
N TRP A 87 11.80 6.02 5.79
CA TRP A 87 12.83 5.02 6.03
C TRP A 87 13.85 5.55 7.03
N PRO A 88 14.10 4.86 8.13
CA PRO A 88 14.98 5.36 9.18
C PRO A 88 16.43 5.41 8.71
N SER A 89 17.11 6.50 9.05
CA SER A 89 18.54 6.68 8.77
C SER A 89 19.41 6.13 9.90
N SER A 90 18.84 5.95 11.10
CA SER A 90 19.54 5.44 12.28
C SER A 90 18.67 4.46 13.07
N LYS A 91 19.27 3.81 14.10
CA LYS A 91 18.53 2.92 15.01
C LYS A 91 17.54 3.70 15.86
N GLU A 92 17.91 4.89 16.32
CA GLU A 92 17.08 5.77 17.12
C GLU A 92 15.83 6.22 16.34
N GLU A 93 15.99 6.56 15.06
CA GLU A 93 14.86 6.87 14.18
C GLU A 93 13.97 5.64 13.92
N ASN A 94 14.50 4.43 13.97
CA ASN A 94 13.71 3.22 13.83
C ASN A 94 12.81 2.94 15.04
N GLU A 95 13.15 3.44 16.21
CA GLU A 95 12.34 3.32 17.43
C GLU A 95 11.16 4.31 17.46
N GLU A 96 11.20 5.35 16.63
CA GLU A 96 10.12 6.32 16.54
C GLU A 96 8.91 5.77 15.80
N GLU A 97 7.72 6.09 16.30
CA GLU A 97 6.45 5.73 15.65
C GLU A 97 6.31 6.41 14.30
N LYS A 98 5.97 5.64 13.27
CA LYS A 98 5.77 6.11 11.90
C LYS A 98 4.36 5.80 11.41
N LEU A 99 3.88 6.61 10.47
CA LEU A 99 2.60 6.42 9.80
C LEU A 99 2.79 6.41 8.28
N LEU A 100 2.44 5.28 7.67
CA LEU A 100 2.41 5.12 6.22
C LEU A 100 0.95 5.00 5.77
N ILE A 101 0.52 5.91 4.90
CA ILE A 101 -0.83 5.90 4.33
C ILE A 101 -0.72 5.62 2.84
N LEU A 102 -1.39 4.58 2.38
CA LEU A 102 -1.39 4.13 0.99
C LEU A 102 -2.81 4.17 0.43
N ASP A 103 -3.06 5.06 -0.51
CA ASP A 103 -4.35 5.20 -1.17
C ASP A 103 -4.33 4.44 -2.49
N GLU A 104 -4.99 3.27 -2.50
CA GLU A 104 -5.08 2.35 -3.64
C GLU A 104 -3.72 2.00 -4.27
N PRO A 105 -2.73 1.55 -3.47
CA PRO A 105 -1.34 1.38 -3.94
C PRO A 105 -1.17 0.28 -4.99
N VAL A 106 -2.16 -0.60 -5.15
CA VAL A 106 -2.10 -1.77 -6.03
C VAL A 106 -2.91 -1.62 -7.32
N ASN A 107 -3.57 -0.48 -7.51
CA ASN A 107 -4.34 -0.23 -8.72
C ASN A 107 -3.43 -0.23 -9.96
N ASN A 108 -3.93 -0.79 -11.06
CA ASN A 108 -3.22 -0.90 -12.34
C ASN A 108 -1.90 -1.69 -12.31
N LEU A 109 -1.72 -2.54 -11.29
CA LEU A 109 -0.58 -3.45 -11.19
C LEU A 109 -0.99 -4.88 -11.54
N ASP A 110 -0.06 -5.61 -12.12
CA ASP A 110 -0.19 -7.06 -12.29
C ASP A 110 -0.25 -7.76 -10.92
N PRO A 111 -0.92 -8.92 -10.79
CA PRO A 111 -1.08 -9.62 -9.53
C PRO A 111 0.23 -9.84 -8.76
N GLN A 112 1.32 -10.14 -9.46
CA GLN A 112 2.64 -10.33 -8.84
C GLN A 112 3.07 -9.08 -8.06
N TYR A 113 2.95 -7.90 -8.68
CA TYR A 113 3.33 -6.63 -8.05
C TYR A 113 2.35 -6.18 -6.96
N GLN A 114 1.04 -6.51 -7.11
CA GLN A 114 0.05 -6.26 -6.06
C GLN A 114 0.44 -6.96 -4.76
N HIS A 115 0.74 -8.26 -4.85
CA HIS A 115 1.18 -9.05 -3.70
C HIS A 115 2.50 -8.53 -3.12
N SER A 116 3.51 -8.27 -3.96
CA SER A 116 4.81 -7.76 -3.50
C SER A 116 4.68 -6.43 -2.73
N ILE A 117 3.84 -5.50 -3.21
CA ILE A 117 3.61 -4.21 -2.52
C ILE A 117 2.94 -4.40 -1.17
N LEU A 118 1.95 -5.29 -1.07
CA LEU A 118 1.24 -5.53 0.19
C LEU A 118 2.10 -6.29 1.21
N GLU A 119 2.90 -7.25 0.76
CA GLU A 119 3.90 -7.91 1.60
C GLU A 119 4.92 -6.90 2.13
N LEU A 120 5.43 -6.04 1.26
CA LEU A 120 6.37 -4.98 1.65
C LEU A 120 5.77 -4.00 2.65
N ALA A 121 4.52 -3.59 2.46
CA ALA A 121 3.81 -2.72 3.39
C ALA A 121 3.63 -3.38 4.77
N LYS A 122 3.35 -4.68 4.79
CA LYS A 122 3.26 -5.49 6.02
C LYS A 122 4.62 -5.62 6.70
N ASP A 123 5.67 -5.97 5.95
CA ASP A 123 7.03 -6.06 6.47
C ASP A 123 7.50 -4.72 7.06
N PHE A 124 7.12 -3.61 6.42
CA PHE A 124 7.41 -2.28 6.92
C PHE A 124 6.74 -2.01 8.26
N ALA A 125 5.45 -2.41 8.42
CA ALA A 125 4.75 -2.30 9.69
C ALA A 125 5.41 -3.11 10.80
N GLU A 126 5.84 -4.34 10.49
CA GLU A 126 6.41 -5.26 11.47
C GLU A 126 7.85 -4.90 11.89
N ASN A 127 8.67 -4.35 10.97
CA ASN A 127 10.10 -4.15 11.19
C ASN A 127 10.50 -2.70 11.51
N TYR A 128 9.63 -1.71 11.26
CA TYR A 128 9.99 -0.29 11.36
C TYR A 128 9.11 0.53 12.30
N ASN A 129 8.46 -0.12 13.28
CA ASN A 129 7.56 0.53 14.25
C ASN A 129 6.55 1.46 13.56
N ALA A 130 5.97 1.00 12.46
CA ALA A 130 5.08 1.78 11.62
C ALA A 130 3.63 1.30 11.69
N CYS A 131 2.70 2.24 11.84
CA CYS A 131 1.30 2.01 11.51
C CYS A 131 1.12 2.18 10.00
N VAL A 132 0.60 1.15 9.32
CA VAL A 132 0.31 1.21 7.88
C VAL A 132 -1.19 1.17 7.67
N ILE A 133 -1.71 2.21 7.03
CA ILE A 133 -3.13 2.32 6.62
C ILE A 133 -3.20 2.20 5.11
N ILE A 134 -3.98 1.24 4.61
CA ILE A 134 -4.11 0.98 3.18
C ILE A 134 -5.59 1.05 2.78
N VAL A 135 -5.90 1.82 1.75
CA VAL A 135 -7.21 1.78 1.08
C VAL A 135 -7.14 0.74 -0.03
N LEU A 136 -8.03 -0.25 0.03
CA LEU A 136 -8.13 -1.34 -0.94
C LEU A 136 -9.57 -1.55 -1.37
N HIS A 137 -9.77 -1.90 -2.65
CA HIS A 137 -11.08 -2.29 -3.20
C HIS A 137 -11.25 -3.81 -3.30
N ASP A 138 -10.16 -4.57 -3.42
CA ASP A 138 -10.21 -6.02 -3.46
C ASP A 138 -10.32 -6.61 -2.06
N LEU A 139 -11.49 -7.19 -1.77
CA LEU A 139 -11.80 -7.79 -0.48
C LEU A 139 -10.92 -9.00 -0.15
N ASN A 140 -10.44 -9.72 -1.15
CA ASN A 140 -9.54 -10.86 -0.94
C ASN A 140 -8.14 -10.40 -0.53
N LEU A 141 -7.64 -9.30 -1.12
CA LEU A 141 -6.39 -8.68 -0.68
C LEU A 141 -6.52 -8.14 0.76
N VAL A 142 -7.64 -7.49 1.10
CA VAL A 142 -7.92 -7.08 2.49
C VAL A 142 -7.90 -8.29 3.43
N ALA A 143 -8.59 -9.37 3.07
CA ALA A 143 -8.67 -10.59 3.87
C ALA A 143 -7.31 -11.26 4.10
N GLN A 144 -6.42 -11.17 3.12
CA GLN A 144 -5.10 -11.81 3.14
C GLN A 144 -4.05 -10.98 3.90
N TYR A 145 -4.05 -9.65 3.73
CA TYR A 145 -2.95 -8.80 4.20
C TYR A 145 -3.27 -7.96 5.43
N SER A 146 -4.56 -7.73 5.75
CA SER A 146 -4.93 -6.84 6.85
C SER A 146 -5.29 -7.60 8.11
N GLY A 147 -4.66 -7.26 9.23
CA GLY A 147 -5.04 -7.76 10.55
C GLY A 147 -6.27 -7.06 11.14
N TYR A 148 -6.44 -5.77 10.80
CA TYR A 148 -7.53 -4.90 11.24
C TYR A 148 -8.13 -4.18 10.03
N SER A 149 -9.45 -4.03 10.01
CA SER A 149 -10.16 -3.38 8.89
C SER A 149 -11.18 -2.36 9.36
N ILE A 150 -11.35 -1.34 8.55
CA ILE A 150 -12.40 -0.32 8.68
C ILE A 150 -13.24 -0.38 7.42
N LEU A 151 -14.52 -0.75 7.54
CA LEU A 151 -15.48 -0.76 6.43
C LEU A 151 -16.23 0.57 6.42
N MET A 152 -16.12 1.28 5.31
CA MET A 152 -16.73 2.59 5.13
C MET A 152 -17.79 2.58 4.02
N LYS A 153 -18.83 3.41 4.17
CA LYS A 153 -19.86 3.65 3.16
C LYS A 153 -20.35 5.08 3.25
N GLN A 154 -20.35 5.79 2.14
CA GLN A 154 -20.82 7.18 2.06
C GLN A 154 -20.19 8.13 3.09
N GLY A 155 -18.90 7.93 3.40
CA GLY A 155 -18.17 8.74 4.37
C GLY A 155 -18.35 8.33 5.84
N GLU A 156 -19.16 7.30 6.13
CA GLU A 156 -19.41 6.80 7.48
C GLU A 156 -18.71 5.46 7.72
N ILE A 157 -18.24 5.24 8.95
CA ILE A 157 -17.71 3.95 9.39
C ILE A 157 -18.88 3.03 9.73
N ILE A 158 -19.04 1.95 8.96
CA ILE A 158 -20.10 0.95 9.17
C ILE A 158 -19.65 -0.11 10.17
N ALA A 159 -18.37 -0.53 10.09
CA ALA A 159 -17.78 -1.48 11.01
C ALA A 159 -16.27 -1.28 11.08
N GLN A 160 -15.68 -1.61 12.24
CA GLN A 160 -14.24 -1.64 12.43
C GLN A 160 -13.86 -2.73 13.43
N GLY A 161 -12.71 -3.37 13.24
CA GLY A 161 -12.26 -4.44 14.11
C GLY A 161 -11.27 -5.36 13.41
N LYS A 162 -11.06 -6.55 13.99
CA LYS A 162 -10.27 -7.58 13.33
C LYS A 162 -10.88 -7.92 11.97
N THR A 163 -10.06 -8.03 10.95
CA THR A 163 -10.52 -8.23 9.56
C THR A 163 -11.52 -9.38 9.42
N ARG A 164 -11.28 -10.51 10.08
CA ARG A 164 -12.18 -11.66 10.03
C ARG A 164 -13.54 -11.46 10.73
N GLU A 165 -13.64 -10.46 11.61
CA GLU A 165 -14.87 -10.09 12.30
C GLU A 165 -15.66 -9.03 11.51
N VAL A 166 -14.96 -8.14 10.81
CA VAL A 166 -15.54 -7.10 9.94
C VAL A 166 -16.01 -7.68 8.61
N LEU A 167 -15.21 -8.53 7.97
CA LEU A 167 -15.56 -9.13 6.69
C LEU A 167 -16.56 -10.30 6.91
N THR A 168 -17.85 -9.98 7.01
CA THR A 168 -18.94 -10.95 7.10
C THR A 168 -19.85 -10.83 5.87
N GLU A 169 -20.48 -11.93 5.46
CA GLU A 169 -21.41 -11.94 4.32
C GLU A 169 -22.49 -10.87 4.50
N GLN A 170 -23.08 -10.78 5.68
CA GLN A 170 -24.15 -9.83 5.98
C GLN A 170 -23.71 -8.37 5.80
N LEU A 171 -22.59 -7.97 6.40
CA LEU A 171 -22.09 -6.59 6.31
C LEU A 171 -21.67 -6.23 4.89
N LEU A 172 -20.99 -7.16 4.21
CA LEU A 172 -20.54 -6.92 2.84
C LEU A 172 -21.72 -6.86 1.86
N GLU A 173 -22.74 -7.73 1.99
CA GLU A 173 -23.96 -7.65 1.18
C GLU A 173 -24.71 -6.33 1.43
N GLU A 174 -24.73 -5.84 2.67
CA GLU A 174 -25.35 -4.55 3.01
C GLU A 174 -24.61 -3.37 2.34
N VAL A 175 -23.28 -3.40 2.34
CA VAL A 175 -22.48 -2.31 1.79
C VAL A 175 -22.44 -2.35 0.27
N TYR A 176 -22.11 -3.51 -0.33
CA TYR A 176 -21.87 -3.65 -1.77
C TYR A 176 -23.13 -3.91 -2.60
N LYS A 177 -24.26 -4.29 -1.94
CA LYS A 177 -25.56 -4.58 -2.59
C LYS A 177 -25.50 -5.71 -3.62
N VAL A 178 -24.59 -6.66 -3.44
CA VAL A 178 -24.45 -7.88 -4.26
C VAL A 178 -24.42 -9.10 -3.35
N PRO A 179 -24.87 -10.28 -3.81
CA PRO A 179 -24.71 -11.52 -3.05
C PRO A 179 -23.23 -11.79 -2.78
N ILE A 180 -22.91 -12.16 -1.53
CA ILE A 180 -21.54 -12.48 -1.11
C ILE A 180 -21.55 -13.84 -0.44
N SER A 181 -20.52 -14.63 -0.75
CA SER A 181 -20.21 -15.89 -0.06
C SER A 181 -18.79 -15.88 0.43
N ILE A 182 -18.59 -16.28 1.68
CA ILE A 182 -17.27 -16.35 2.28
C ILE A 182 -16.92 -17.82 2.52
N ILE A 183 -15.85 -18.29 1.87
CA ILE A 183 -15.29 -19.62 2.09
C ILE A 183 -14.20 -19.50 3.14
N LYS A 184 -14.46 -20.07 4.31
CA LYS A 184 -13.53 -20.11 5.45
C LYS A 184 -13.07 -21.53 5.71
N ASN A 185 -11.74 -21.74 5.74
CA ASN A 185 -11.12 -22.91 6.32
C ASN A 185 -9.93 -22.47 7.19
N GLU A 186 -9.16 -23.40 7.73
CA GLU A 186 -8.05 -23.08 8.64
C GLU A 186 -6.99 -22.15 8.00
N THR A 187 -6.75 -22.27 6.70
CA THR A 187 -5.70 -21.57 5.97
C THR A 187 -6.23 -20.47 5.04
N ASN A 188 -7.48 -20.58 4.57
CA ASN A 188 -8.01 -19.71 3.51
C ASN A 188 -9.25 -18.94 3.99
N PHE A 189 -9.30 -17.68 3.56
CA PHE A 189 -10.45 -16.80 3.73
C PHE A 189 -10.69 -16.12 2.37
N ASN A 190 -11.61 -16.70 1.58
CA ASN A 190 -11.90 -16.21 0.24
C ASN A 190 -13.30 -15.65 0.15
N ILE A 191 -13.42 -14.50 -0.50
CA ILE A 191 -14.69 -13.77 -0.68
C ILE A 191 -15.09 -13.87 -2.16
N ILE A 192 -16.25 -14.43 -2.41
CA ILE A 192 -16.85 -14.56 -3.74
C ILE A 192 -18.02 -13.59 -3.85
N THR A 193 -17.98 -12.69 -4.82
CA THR A 193 -19.01 -11.69 -5.07
C THR A 193 -19.87 -12.07 -6.28
N GLY A 194 -21.16 -11.71 -6.24
CA GLY A 194 -22.09 -11.88 -7.34
C GLY A 194 -22.84 -13.22 -7.39
N PHE A 195 -22.41 -14.22 -6.59
CA PHE A 195 -23.07 -15.54 -6.52
C PHE A 195 -23.11 -16.07 -5.09
N LYS A 196 -24.17 -16.76 -4.71
CA LYS A 196 -24.20 -17.54 -3.47
C LYS A 196 -23.56 -18.90 -3.73
N TYR A 197 -22.55 -19.26 -2.94
CA TYR A 197 -21.75 -20.51 -3.07
C TYR A 197 -22.62 -21.77 -3.23
N ASN A 198 -23.77 -21.84 -2.56
CA ASN A 198 -24.71 -22.95 -2.68
C ASN A 198 -25.40 -23.04 -4.06
N GLN A 199 -25.41 -21.95 -4.86
CA GLN A 199 -25.90 -21.98 -6.24
C GLN A 199 -24.82 -22.55 -7.17
N ILE A 200 -23.54 -22.15 -6.96
CA ILE A 200 -22.39 -22.66 -7.71
C ILE A 200 -22.25 -24.18 -7.51
N LYS A 201 -22.37 -24.66 -6.26
CA LYS A 201 -22.26 -26.08 -5.95
C LYS A 201 -23.36 -26.93 -6.64
N LYS A 202 -24.56 -26.39 -6.84
CA LYS A 202 -25.64 -27.07 -7.55
C LYS A 202 -25.45 -27.14 -9.07
N GLU A 203 -24.71 -26.19 -9.64
CA GLU A 203 -24.42 -26.15 -11.09
C GLU A 203 -23.20 -27.00 -11.47
N LEU A 204 -22.21 -27.14 -10.57
CA LEU A 204 -21.00 -27.95 -10.80
C LEU A 204 -21.19 -29.46 -10.57
N ILE A 205 -22.32 -29.87 -9.95
CA ILE A 205 -22.63 -31.28 -9.64
C ILE A 205 -23.71 -31.84 -10.63
N LYS A 206 -24.15 -31.04 -11.60
CA LYS A 206 -24.93 -31.48 -12.74
C LYS A 206 -24.02 -31.77 -13.93
#